data_1f8865d80e104bc722fc5bb9bac01bd2
#
_entry.id   1f8865d80e104bc722fc5bb9bac01bd2
#
_cell.length_a   1.000
_cell.length_b   1.000
_cell.length_c   1.000
_cell.angle_alpha   90.00
_cell.angle_beta   90.00
_cell.angle_gamma   90.00
#
_symmetry.space_group_name_H-M   'P 1'
#
loop_
_entity.id
_entity.type
_entity.pdbx_description
1 polymer ?
#
loop_
_entity_poly.entity_id
_entity_poly.type
_entity_poly.pdbx_seq_one_letter_code
_entity_poly.pdbx_strand_id
1 'polypeptide(L)'
;MNIVFLDGYTTNPGDLSWEPFRQFGNFIVYDRTAPADVIERAKDAEILILNKPELTAHHLDQLPKLKFICVASAGYDTIDVEAARTRNIPVSNAAGYGNAAVAQMAVAHLLNVTNQVAHYAKINREGFWTKSKDFCNREHAQIELTDKKVCIVGYGNIGKRLADLLRPFGVKLFAVTSKPQNELQDVTAISLQEAFKTCDIVSLNCPLTSNTNQFINKELLSQSKRGLILLNTARGRLVNEQDIADALRDGQLGAYCCDVLSQEPPMADNPLLSAPNAHVTPHIAWATTEARQRIIDLLIDNIKSFLDGKPKRLVN
;
A
#
# COMPACT_ATOMS: atom_id res chain seq x y z
N MET A 1 23.10 21.91 -9.84
CA MET A 1 21.97 22.11 -8.92
C MET A 1 22.23 21.32 -7.64
N ASN A 2 21.66 21.74 -6.52
CA ASN A 2 21.70 20.98 -5.27
C ASN A 2 20.42 20.17 -5.13
N ILE A 3 20.56 18.85 -5.11
CA ILE A 3 19.48 17.89 -4.98
C ILE A 3 19.65 17.18 -3.64
N VAL A 4 18.64 17.20 -2.79
CA VAL A 4 18.68 16.58 -1.47
C VAL A 4 17.57 15.54 -1.37
N PHE A 5 17.90 14.31 -0.96
CA PHE A 5 16.94 13.27 -0.61
C PHE A 5 16.95 13.07 0.92
N LEU A 6 15.84 13.38 1.58
CA LEU A 6 15.78 13.42 3.05
C LEU A 6 15.73 12.05 3.72
N ASP A 7 15.18 11.02 3.05
CA ASP A 7 14.93 9.70 3.65
C ASP A 7 15.07 8.55 2.65
N GLY A 8 16.22 8.47 2.01
CA GLY A 8 16.51 7.54 0.91
C GLY A 8 16.58 6.06 1.31
N TYR A 9 16.81 5.72 2.59
CA TYR A 9 17.07 4.34 3.02
C TYR A 9 15.96 3.35 2.64
N THR A 10 14.69 3.70 2.81
CA THR A 10 13.59 2.79 2.49
C THR A 10 13.47 2.53 0.99
N THR A 11 13.87 3.50 0.16
CA THR A 11 13.91 3.35 -1.30
C THR A 11 15.13 2.55 -1.75
N ASN A 12 16.27 2.77 -1.12
CA ASN A 12 17.52 2.07 -1.46
C ASN A 12 18.37 1.84 -0.20
N PRO A 13 18.24 0.66 0.45
CA PRO A 13 19.06 0.30 1.61
C PRO A 13 20.51 -0.08 1.25
N GLY A 14 20.92 0.09 -0.01
CA GLY A 14 22.27 -0.20 -0.49
C GLY A 14 22.37 -1.21 -1.62
N ASP A 15 21.23 -1.71 -2.13
CA ASP A 15 21.14 -2.69 -3.21
C ASP A 15 20.81 -2.08 -4.59
N LEU A 16 20.58 -0.76 -4.65
CA LEU A 16 20.36 0.00 -5.87
C LEU A 16 21.36 1.15 -6.01
N SER A 17 21.40 1.82 -7.16
CA SER A 17 22.35 2.89 -7.44
C SER A 17 21.70 4.28 -7.37
N TRP A 18 22.37 5.20 -6.65
CA TRP A 18 22.07 6.64 -6.70
C TRP A 18 22.86 7.40 -7.78
N GLU A 19 23.79 6.76 -8.47
CA GLU A 19 24.67 7.37 -9.45
C GLU A 19 23.92 8.16 -10.55
N PRO A 20 22.76 7.69 -11.07
CA PRO A 20 22.03 8.42 -12.09
C PRO A 20 21.56 9.82 -11.69
N PHE A 21 21.46 10.14 -10.39
CA PHE A 21 21.09 11.49 -9.94
C PHE A 21 22.21 12.52 -10.11
N ARG A 22 23.48 12.08 -10.11
CA ARG A 22 24.66 12.97 -10.21
C ARG A 22 24.76 13.72 -11.53
N GLN A 23 24.10 13.24 -12.59
CA GLN A 23 24.03 13.94 -13.87
C GLN A 23 23.33 15.31 -13.78
N PHE A 24 22.50 15.52 -12.74
CA PHE A 24 21.77 16.78 -12.54
C PHE A 24 22.49 17.78 -11.62
N GLY A 25 23.57 17.37 -10.98
CA GLY A 25 24.38 18.23 -10.10
C GLY A 25 24.83 17.55 -8.81
N ASN A 26 24.97 18.35 -7.75
CA ASN A 26 25.35 17.85 -6.45
C ASN A 26 24.17 17.11 -5.82
N PHE A 27 24.31 15.80 -5.58
CA PHE A 27 23.29 14.95 -5.00
C PHE A 27 23.70 14.49 -3.60
N ILE A 28 22.90 14.84 -2.61
CA ILE A 28 23.07 14.47 -1.22
C ILE A 28 21.87 13.59 -0.82
N VAL A 29 22.13 12.43 -0.25
CA VAL A 29 21.10 11.53 0.28
C VAL A 29 21.35 11.26 1.75
N TYR A 30 20.31 11.44 2.55
CA TYR A 30 20.27 11.04 3.96
C TYR A 30 19.46 9.75 4.07
N ASP A 31 19.91 8.82 4.89
CA ASP A 31 19.18 7.58 5.16
C ASP A 31 17.82 7.87 5.79
N ARG A 32 17.82 8.71 6.80
CA ARG A 32 16.65 9.14 7.57
C ARG A 32 16.82 10.57 8.03
N THR A 33 15.75 11.34 8.11
CA THR A 33 15.76 12.72 8.61
C THR A 33 14.72 12.88 9.72
N ALA A 34 15.16 13.27 10.90
CA ALA A 34 14.25 13.60 11.99
C ALA A 34 13.47 14.90 11.68
N PRO A 35 12.24 15.07 12.18
CA PRO A 35 11.45 16.28 11.92
C PRO A 35 12.20 17.60 12.20
N ALA A 36 13.00 17.64 13.27
CA ALA A 36 13.78 18.83 13.65
C ALA A 36 14.92 19.16 12.65
N ASP A 37 15.37 18.17 11.86
CA ASP A 37 16.51 18.31 10.96
C ASP A 37 16.10 18.66 9.51
N VAL A 38 14.79 18.64 9.20
CA VAL A 38 14.27 18.82 7.82
C VAL A 38 14.77 20.12 7.21
N ILE A 39 14.64 21.25 7.92
CA ILE A 39 15.02 22.58 7.43
C ILE A 39 16.53 22.64 7.22
N GLU A 40 17.32 22.24 8.23
CA GLU A 40 18.78 22.32 8.16
C GLU A 40 19.35 21.51 6.99
N ARG A 41 18.80 20.31 6.75
CA ARG A 41 19.23 19.43 5.65
C ARG A 41 18.75 19.92 4.28
N ALA A 42 17.59 20.58 4.21
CA ALA A 42 17.00 21.06 2.96
C ALA A 42 17.36 22.50 2.60
N LYS A 43 17.98 23.29 3.50
CA LYS A 43 18.18 24.74 3.35
C LYS A 43 18.86 25.19 2.05
N ASP A 44 19.72 24.33 1.48
CA ASP A 44 20.46 24.61 0.26
C ASP A 44 19.90 23.83 -0.96
N ALA A 45 18.83 23.09 -0.78
CA ALA A 45 18.23 22.31 -1.86
C ALA A 45 17.51 23.19 -2.88
N GLU A 46 17.78 22.96 -4.15
CA GLU A 46 17.00 23.48 -5.27
C GLU A 46 15.93 22.45 -5.69
N ILE A 47 16.23 21.17 -5.53
CA ILE A 47 15.30 20.05 -5.71
C ILE A 47 15.31 19.23 -4.43
N LEU A 48 14.13 18.98 -3.87
CA LEU A 48 13.96 18.18 -2.67
C LEU A 48 13.24 16.88 -3.00
N ILE A 49 13.83 15.76 -2.58
CA ILE A 49 13.23 14.44 -2.69
C ILE A 49 12.91 13.96 -1.27
N LEU A 50 11.71 13.41 -1.06
CA LEU A 50 11.30 12.88 0.24
C LEU A 50 10.17 11.86 0.08
N ASN A 51 9.96 11.03 1.11
CA ASN A 51 8.84 10.10 1.19
C ASN A 51 8.00 10.31 2.46
N LYS A 52 8.62 10.28 3.63
CA LYS A 52 7.93 10.30 4.94
C LYS A 52 8.07 11.60 5.75
N PRO A 53 9.18 12.35 5.66
CA PRO A 53 9.24 13.65 6.35
C PRO A 53 8.08 14.57 5.93
N GLU A 54 7.49 15.27 6.90
CA GLU A 54 6.47 16.27 6.60
C GLU A 54 7.09 17.54 6.01
N LEU A 55 6.41 18.14 5.04
CA LEU A 55 6.78 19.41 4.45
C LEU A 55 5.57 20.35 4.47
N THR A 56 5.48 21.12 5.55
CA THR A 56 4.41 22.08 5.83
C THR A 56 4.71 23.45 5.23
N ALA A 57 3.74 24.36 5.25
CA ALA A 57 3.95 25.78 4.87
C ALA A 57 5.13 26.41 5.62
N HIS A 58 5.28 26.13 6.93
CA HIS A 58 6.39 26.63 7.75
C HIS A 58 7.76 26.16 7.25
N HIS A 59 7.87 24.90 6.82
CA HIS A 59 9.11 24.38 6.22
C HIS A 59 9.43 25.10 4.91
N LEU A 60 8.42 25.29 4.04
CA LEU A 60 8.58 25.91 2.73
C LEU A 60 9.03 27.38 2.84
N ASP A 61 8.58 28.11 3.86
CA ASP A 61 9.01 29.50 4.12
C ASP A 61 10.50 29.63 4.43
N GLN A 62 11.11 28.56 4.94
CA GLN A 62 12.52 28.54 5.31
C GLN A 62 13.43 27.91 4.23
N LEU A 63 12.87 27.57 3.06
CA LEU A 63 13.59 26.95 1.95
C LEU A 63 13.58 27.84 0.70
N PRO A 64 14.17 29.06 0.74
CA PRO A 64 14.06 30.07 -0.33
C PRO A 64 14.71 29.66 -1.65
N LYS A 65 15.59 28.62 -1.65
CA LYS A 65 16.24 28.12 -2.88
C LYS A 65 15.43 27.00 -3.55
N LEU A 66 14.38 26.48 -2.89
CA LEU A 66 13.63 25.33 -3.37
C LEU A 66 12.79 25.69 -4.60
N LYS A 67 12.96 24.91 -5.66
CA LYS A 67 12.31 25.12 -6.97
C LYS A 67 11.39 23.95 -7.35
N PHE A 68 11.63 22.76 -6.81
CA PHE A 68 10.90 21.56 -7.18
C PHE A 68 10.90 20.51 -6.06
N ILE A 69 9.79 19.83 -5.87
CA ILE A 69 9.63 18.74 -4.91
C ILE A 69 9.29 17.46 -5.66
N CYS A 70 10.03 16.39 -5.37
CA CYS A 70 9.75 15.03 -5.83
C CYS A 70 9.36 14.13 -4.64
N VAL A 71 8.16 13.59 -4.66
CA VAL A 71 7.73 12.61 -3.65
C VAL A 71 8.09 11.20 -4.10
N ALA A 72 8.91 10.50 -3.32
CA ALA A 72 9.37 9.14 -3.62
C ALA A 72 8.31 8.06 -3.32
N SER A 73 7.05 8.38 -3.53
CA SER A 73 5.89 7.50 -3.36
C SER A 73 4.72 7.94 -4.24
N ALA A 74 3.68 7.12 -4.31
CA ALA A 74 2.42 7.51 -4.96
C ALA A 74 1.57 8.43 -4.08
N GLY A 75 1.55 8.19 -2.75
CA GLY A 75 0.91 9.07 -1.78
C GLY A 75 1.77 10.32 -1.53
N TYR A 76 1.12 11.45 -1.28
CA TYR A 76 1.78 12.74 -1.02
C TYR A 76 1.17 13.48 0.18
N ASP A 77 0.53 12.72 1.06
CA ASP A 77 -0.18 13.24 2.24
C ASP A 77 0.74 13.97 3.24
N THR A 78 2.06 13.78 3.13
CA THR A 78 3.10 14.45 3.93
C THR A 78 3.45 15.85 3.43
N ILE A 79 2.94 16.28 2.26
CA ILE A 79 3.26 17.56 1.65
C ILE A 79 2.05 18.48 1.73
N ASP A 80 2.25 19.71 2.19
CA ASP A 80 1.28 20.79 2.03
C ASP A 80 1.37 21.31 0.57
N VAL A 81 0.63 20.61 -0.31
CA VAL A 81 0.65 20.90 -1.76
C VAL A 81 0.05 22.26 -2.09
N GLU A 82 -0.87 22.78 -1.27
CA GLU A 82 -1.44 24.11 -1.45
C GLU A 82 -0.44 25.19 -1.10
N ALA A 83 0.29 25.02 0.01
CA ALA A 83 1.38 25.91 0.38
C ALA A 83 2.51 25.90 -0.68
N ALA A 84 2.80 24.76 -1.30
CA ALA A 84 3.76 24.68 -2.41
C ALA A 84 3.25 25.42 -3.65
N ARG A 85 1.95 25.23 -4.01
CA ARG A 85 1.31 25.91 -5.14
C ARG A 85 1.38 27.43 -5.01
N THR A 86 1.05 27.98 -3.84
CA THR A 86 1.08 29.45 -3.60
C THR A 86 2.48 30.06 -3.72
N ARG A 87 3.52 29.21 -3.57
CA ARG A 87 4.94 29.59 -3.74
C ARG A 87 5.49 29.28 -5.13
N ASN A 88 4.64 28.83 -6.07
CA ASN A 88 5.01 28.38 -7.41
C ASN A 88 6.08 27.27 -7.39
N ILE A 89 6.03 26.39 -6.40
CA ILE A 89 6.89 25.21 -6.30
C ILE A 89 6.08 23.99 -6.79
N PRO A 90 6.37 23.46 -7.99
CA PRO A 90 5.69 22.26 -8.48
C PRO A 90 6.10 21.05 -7.65
N VAL A 91 5.11 20.18 -7.41
CA VAL A 91 5.26 18.92 -6.67
C VAL A 91 4.90 17.76 -7.57
N SER A 92 5.83 16.83 -7.78
CA SER A 92 5.59 15.58 -8.53
C SER A 92 5.71 14.37 -7.62
N ASN A 93 4.96 13.32 -7.93
CA ASN A 93 5.04 12.06 -7.22
C ASN A 93 5.53 10.90 -8.11
N ALA A 94 5.72 9.72 -7.53
CA ALA A 94 6.11 8.50 -8.25
C ALA A 94 4.89 7.61 -8.56
N ALA A 95 3.77 8.19 -9.02
CA ALA A 95 2.55 7.42 -9.29
C ALA A 95 2.79 6.22 -10.22
N GLY A 96 2.21 5.07 -9.86
CA GLY A 96 2.22 3.86 -10.70
C GLY A 96 3.38 2.89 -10.46
N TYR A 97 4.40 3.26 -9.71
CA TYR A 97 5.59 2.41 -9.48
C TYR A 97 5.26 1.05 -8.85
N GLY A 98 4.31 1.02 -7.92
CA GLY A 98 4.00 -0.13 -7.07
C GLY A 98 2.83 -1.00 -7.53
N ASN A 99 2.16 -0.67 -8.63
CA ASN A 99 0.91 -1.34 -9.01
C ASN A 99 1.03 -2.87 -9.08
N ALA A 100 2.09 -3.38 -9.69
CA ALA A 100 2.33 -4.82 -9.81
C ALA A 100 2.71 -5.46 -8.47
N ALA A 101 3.60 -4.82 -7.70
CA ALA A 101 4.08 -5.32 -6.43
C ALA A 101 2.96 -5.39 -5.38
N VAL A 102 2.14 -4.33 -5.27
CA VAL A 102 1.01 -4.28 -4.33
C VAL A 102 -0.07 -5.30 -4.68
N ALA A 103 -0.40 -5.45 -5.97
CA ALA A 103 -1.34 -6.48 -6.40
C ALA A 103 -0.81 -7.90 -6.12
N GLN A 104 0.50 -8.14 -6.35
CA GLN A 104 1.15 -9.41 -6.01
C GLN A 104 1.11 -9.69 -4.51
N MET A 105 1.34 -8.69 -3.65
CA MET A 105 1.26 -8.85 -2.19
C MET A 105 -0.16 -9.21 -1.75
N ALA A 106 -1.19 -8.58 -2.33
CA ALA A 106 -2.58 -8.93 -2.03
C ALA A 106 -2.89 -10.40 -2.40
N VAL A 107 -2.40 -10.89 -3.54
CA VAL A 107 -2.52 -12.31 -3.92
C VAL A 107 -1.72 -13.21 -2.97
N ALA A 108 -0.50 -12.82 -2.59
CA ALA A 108 0.32 -13.58 -1.64
C ALA A 108 -0.36 -13.72 -0.28
N HIS A 109 -0.95 -12.65 0.25
CA HIS A 109 -1.77 -12.69 1.46
C HIS A 109 -2.97 -13.62 1.32
N LEU A 110 -3.69 -13.54 0.21
CA LEU A 110 -4.84 -14.41 -0.05
C LEU A 110 -4.42 -15.88 -0.08
N LEU A 111 -3.36 -16.22 -0.82
CA LEU A 111 -2.85 -17.59 -0.91
C LEU A 111 -2.26 -18.07 0.42
N ASN A 112 -1.67 -17.19 1.22
CA ASN A 112 -1.22 -17.55 2.57
C ASN A 112 -2.38 -18.00 3.46
N VAL A 113 -3.53 -17.33 3.41
CA VAL A 113 -4.72 -17.70 4.18
C VAL A 113 -5.38 -18.96 3.64
N THR A 114 -5.53 -19.07 2.33
CA THR A 114 -6.27 -20.17 1.70
C THR A 114 -5.50 -21.49 1.71
N ASN A 115 -4.18 -21.46 1.54
CA ASN A 115 -3.31 -22.64 1.44
C ASN A 115 -2.42 -22.88 2.66
N GLN A 116 -2.17 -21.84 3.48
CA GLN A 116 -1.37 -21.91 4.73
C GLN A 116 0.04 -22.51 4.54
N VAL A 117 0.67 -22.25 3.39
CA VAL A 117 1.96 -22.87 3.01
C VAL A 117 3.04 -22.61 4.06
N ALA A 118 3.17 -21.36 4.54
CA ALA A 118 4.16 -21.00 5.55
C ALA A 118 3.93 -21.69 6.88
N HIS A 119 2.66 -21.84 7.31
CA HIS A 119 2.29 -22.56 8.52
C HIS A 119 2.68 -24.03 8.43
N TYR A 120 2.22 -24.75 7.38
CA TYR A 120 2.56 -26.16 7.19
C TYR A 120 4.06 -26.40 7.02
N ALA A 121 4.78 -25.52 6.32
CA ALA A 121 6.24 -25.61 6.22
C ALA A 121 6.92 -25.50 7.60
N LYS A 122 6.39 -24.65 8.49
CA LYS A 122 6.91 -24.48 9.86
C LYS A 122 6.67 -25.73 10.69
N ILE A 123 5.41 -26.17 10.84
CA ILE A 123 5.05 -27.30 11.71
C ILE A 123 5.64 -28.62 11.22
N ASN A 124 5.87 -28.78 9.90
CA ASN A 124 6.54 -29.96 9.36
C ASN A 124 8.00 -30.06 9.80
N ARG A 125 8.71 -28.95 9.97
CA ARG A 125 10.06 -28.96 10.58
C ARG A 125 10.04 -29.41 12.04
N GLU A 126 8.91 -29.24 12.73
CA GLU A 126 8.67 -29.67 14.12
C GLU A 126 8.16 -31.12 14.19
N GLY A 127 8.09 -31.80 13.06
CA GLY A 127 7.73 -33.23 12.98
C GLY A 127 6.22 -33.50 12.89
N PHE A 128 5.42 -32.54 12.46
CA PHE A 128 3.97 -32.72 12.33
C PHE A 128 3.61 -33.86 11.36
N TRP A 129 4.23 -33.89 10.19
CA TRP A 129 3.92 -34.92 9.18
C TRP A 129 4.57 -36.28 9.49
N THR A 130 5.79 -36.27 10.03
CA THR A 130 6.50 -37.54 10.37
C THR A 130 5.78 -38.35 11.43
N LYS A 131 4.89 -37.75 12.21
CA LYS A 131 4.08 -38.41 13.24
C LYS A 131 2.69 -38.81 12.72
N SER A 132 2.37 -38.52 11.46
CA SER A 132 1.07 -38.87 10.87
C SER A 132 0.97 -40.39 10.63
N LYS A 133 -0.23 -40.93 10.82
CA LYS A 133 -0.56 -42.30 10.43
C LYS A 133 -0.91 -42.43 8.95
N ASP A 134 -1.26 -41.31 8.31
CA ASP A 134 -1.69 -41.24 6.92
C ASP A 134 -0.62 -40.58 6.05
N PHE A 135 -0.69 -40.77 4.73
CA PHE A 135 0.22 -40.15 3.76
C PHE A 135 0.07 -38.65 3.72
N CYS A 136 -1.00 -38.07 4.24
CA CYS A 136 -1.24 -36.63 4.38
C CYS A 136 -1.66 -36.29 5.82
N ASN A 137 -1.48 -35.01 6.20
CA ASN A 137 -1.94 -34.51 7.49
C ASN A 137 -2.38 -33.05 7.37
N ARG A 138 -3.48 -32.66 8.03
CA ARG A 138 -4.02 -31.29 8.00
C ARG A 138 -4.60 -30.89 9.35
N GLU A 139 -4.31 -29.68 9.79
CA GLU A 139 -4.93 -29.08 10.99
C GLU A 139 -6.16 -28.25 10.63
N HIS A 140 -6.13 -27.59 9.46
CA HIS A 140 -7.15 -26.64 9.05
C HIS A 140 -7.70 -26.97 7.67
N ALA A 141 -8.94 -26.55 7.42
CA ALA A 141 -9.53 -26.62 6.09
C ALA A 141 -8.81 -25.64 5.14
N GLN A 142 -8.40 -26.16 3.99
CA GLN A 142 -7.91 -25.32 2.89
C GLN A 142 -9.09 -24.81 2.06
N ILE A 143 -8.88 -23.68 1.39
CA ILE A 143 -9.90 -23.01 0.57
C ILE A 143 -9.42 -23.00 -0.88
N GLU A 144 -10.21 -23.53 -1.79
CA GLU A 144 -10.03 -23.38 -3.22
C GLU A 144 -10.69 -22.09 -3.70
N LEU A 145 -10.02 -21.36 -4.58
CA LEU A 145 -10.50 -20.05 -5.07
C LEU A 145 -11.52 -20.16 -6.20
N THR A 146 -11.58 -21.27 -6.92
CA THR A 146 -12.52 -21.51 -8.01
C THR A 146 -13.96 -21.20 -7.56
N ASP A 147 -14.68 -20.42 -8.38
CA ASP A 147 -16.04 -19.94 -8.12
C ASP A 147 -16.24 -19.02 -6.89
N LYS A 148 -15.20 -18.69 -6.14
CA LYS A 148 -15.29 -17.72 -5.03
C LYS A 148 -15.61 -16.34 -5.59
N LYS A 149 -16.46 -15.61 -4.88
CA LYS A 149 -16.81 -14.22 -5.17
C LYS A 149 -15.77 -13.30 -4.54
N VAL A 150 -15.05 -12.55 -5.37
CA VAL A 150 -14.02 -11.59 -4.93
C VAL A 150 -14.46 -10.18 -5.31
N CYS A 151 -14.59 -9.30 -4.34
CA CYS A 151 -14.90 -7.89 -4.57
C CYS A 151 -13.66 -7.01 -4.35
N ILE A 152 -13.39 -6.13 -5.32
CA ILE A 152 -12.31 -5.14 -5.29
C ILE A 152 -12.92 -3.77 -5.02
N VAL A 153 -12.68 -3.23 -3.82
CA VAL A 153 -13.14 -1.89 -3.43
C VAL A 153 -12.10 -0.87 -3.91
N GLY A 154 -12.44 -0.13 -4.96
CA GLY A 154 -11.51 0.75 -5.68
C GLY A 154 -10.90 0.08 -6.92
N TYR A 155 -11.51 0.26 -8.08
CA TYR A 155 -11.09 -0.34 -9.34
C TYR A 155 -10.17 0.59 -10.17
N GLY A 156 -9.13 1.11 -9.49
CA GLY A 156 -8.02 1.87 -10.08
C GLY A 156 -6.94 0.96 -10.69
N ASN A 157 -5.71 1.47 -10.85
CA ASN A 157 -4.61 0.73 -11.46
C ASN A 157 -4.24 -0.54 -10.67
N ILE A 158 -4.17 -0.45 -9.33
CA ILE A 158 -3.87 -1.60 -8.46
C ILE A 158 -5.04 -2.60 -8.50
N GLY A 159 -6.28 -2.12 -8.35
CA GLY A 159 -7.46 -2.98 -8.38
C GLY A 159 -7.64 -3.73 -9.71
N LYS A 160 -7.40 -3.06 -10.84
CA LYS A 160 -7.38 -3.71 -12.16
C LYS A 160 -6.31 -4.79 -12.24
N ARG A 161 -5.08 -4.47 -11.78
CA ARG A 161 -3.98 -5.43 -11.79
C ARG A 161 -4.26 -6.62 -10.88
N LEU A 162 -4.89 -6.40 -9.73
CA LEU A 162 -5.32 -7.49 -8.85
C LEU A 162 -6.37 -8.38 -9.52
N ALA A 163 -7.36 -7.80 -10.22
CA ALA A 163 -8.33 -8.57 -10.99
C ALA A 163 -7.64 -9.46 -12.05
N ASP A 164 -6.66 -8.91 -12.79
CA ASP A 164 -5.90 -9.65 -13.79
C ASP A 164 -5.15 -10.85 -13.18
N LEU A 165 -4.59 -10.70 -12.00
CA LEU A 165 -3.88 -11.77 -11.29
C LEU A 165 -4.83 -12.83 -10.71
N LEU A 166 -6.04 -12.44 -10.35
CA LEU A 166 -7.03 -13.35 -9.74
C LEU A 166 -7.85 -14.12 -10.78
N ARG A 167 -8.02 -13.59 -11.97
CA ARG A 167 -8.80 -14.19 -13.06
C ARG A 167 -8.43 -15.65 -13.38
N PRO A 168 -7.13 -16.01 -13.48
CA PRO A 168 -6.71 -17.40 -13.74
C PRO A 168 -7.09 -18.39 -12.64
N PHE A 169 -7.44 -17.93 -11.43
CA PHE A 169 -7.92 -18.82 -10.35
C PHE A 169 -9.40 -19.18 -10.48
N GLY A 170 -10.09 -18.73 -11.54
CA GLY A 170 -11.50 -19.04 -11.74
C GLY A 170 -12.47 -18.36 -10.78
N VAL A 171 -12.07 -17.23 -10.18
CA VAL A 171 -12.92 -16.44 -9.27
C VAL A 171 -13.98 -15.64 -10.03
N LYS A 172 -15.08 -15.31 -9.37
CA LYS A 172 -16.12 -14.36 -9.85
C LYS A 172 -15.76 -12.97 -9.34
N LEU A 173 -15.46 -12.04 -10.27
CA LEU A 173 -14.95 -10.71 -9.94
C LEU A 173 -16.08 -9.67 -9.85
N PHE A 174 -16.05 -8.91 -8.76
CA PHE A 174 -16.92 -7.78 -8.49
C PHE A 174 -16.09 -6.55 -8.14
N ALA A 175 -16.67 -5.35 -8.30
CA ALA A 175 -16.01 -4.12 -7.88
C ALA A 175 -16.99 -3.12 -7.25
N VAL A 176 -16.51 -2.44 -6.21
CA VAL A 176 -17.11 -1.18 -5.72
C VAL A 176 -16.31 -0.04 -6.35
N THR A 177 -16.93 0.70 -7.26
CA THR A 177 -16.25 1.72 -8.06
C THR A 177 -17.24 2.76 -8.58
N SER A 178 -16.77 3.97 -8.85
CA SER A 178 -17.53 5.00 -9.55
C SER A 178 -17.50 4.86 -11.08
N LYS A 179 -16.74 3.90 -11.62
CA LYS A 179 -16.69 3.66 -13.06
C LYS A 179 -17.97 3.01 -13.55
N PRO A 180 -18.46 3.38 -14.74
CA PRO A 180 -19.63 2.75 -15.33
C PRO A 180 -19.32 1.29 -15.74
N GLN A 181 -20.36 0.44 -15.75
CA GLN A 181 -20.25 -1.00 -16.00
C GLN A 181 -19.54 -1.33 -17.34
N ASN A 182 -19.72 -0.52 -18.36
CA ASN A 182 -19.12 -0.73 -19.69
C ASN A 182 -17.58 -0.57 -19.70
N GLU A 183 -16.97 0.00 -18.64
CA GLU A 183 -15.53 0.10 -18.46
C GLU A 183 -14.94 -1.05 -17.63
N LEU A 184 -15.74 -1.96 -17.11
CA LEU A 184 -15.33 -2.98 -16.15
C LEU A 184 -15.05 -4.35 -16.78
N GLN A 185 -15.33 -4.51 -18.09
CA GLN A 185 -15.17 -5.81 -18.80
C GLN A 185 -16.00 -6.91 -18.12
N ASP A 186 -15.31 -7.96 -17.64
CA ASP A 186 -15.88 -9.14 -16.96
C ASP A 186 -16.07 -8.97 -15.44
N VAL A 187 -15.90 -7.75 -14.92
CA VAL A 187 -16.10 -7.42 -13.50
C VAL A 187 -17.46 -6.77 -13.31
N THR A 188 -18.24 -7.24 -12.35
CA THR A 188 -19.58 -6.71 -12.07
C THR A 188 -19.53 -5.62 -11.00
N ALA A 189 -20.09 -4.44 -11.28
CA ALA A 189 -20.22 -3.38 -10.28
C ALA A 189 -21.30 -3.75 -9.26
N ILE A 190 -20.99 -3.58 -7.96
CA ILE A 190 -21.92 -3.78 -6.84
C ILE A 190 -21.70 -2.71 -5.77
N SER A 191 -22.67 -2.58 -4.84
CA SER A 191 -22.51 -1.71 -3.69
C SER A 191 -21.56 -2.30 -2.65
N LEU A 192 -21.04 -1.46 -1.73
CA LEU A 192 -20.19 -1.91 -0.64
C LEU A 192 -20.94 -2.89 0.29
N GLN A 193 -22.19 -2.60 0.60
CA GLN A 193 -23.04 -3.44 1.44
C GLN A 193 -23.27 -4.81 0.79
N GLU A 194 -23.55 -4.84 -0.51
CA GLU A 194 -23.70 -6.08 -1.24
C GLU A 194 -22.41 -6.89 -1.29
N ALA A 195 -21.26 -6.22 -1.46
CA ALA A 195 -19.95 -6.87 -1.45
C ALA A 195 -19.70 -7.61 -0.12
N PHE A 196 -19.93 -6.94 1.02
CA PHE A 196 -19.74 -7.58 2.33
C PHE A 196 -20.75 -8.70 2.57
N LYS A 197 -21.99 -8.53 2.16
CA LYS A 197 -23.05 -9.53 2.35
C LYS A 197 -22.88 -10.79 1.50
N THR A 198 -22.31 -10.69 0.30
CA THR A 198 -22.36 -11.79 -0.68
C THR A 198 -21.01 -12.35 -1.11
N CYS A 199 -19.92 -11.58 -0.98
CA CYS A 199 -18.59 -12.04 -1.41
C CYS A 199 -17.89 -12.88 -0.35
N ASP A 200 -17.00 -13.75 -0.81
CA ASP A 200 -16.12 -14.56 0.04
C ASP A 200 -14.87 -13.80 0.45
N ILE A 201 -14.42 -12.91 -0.43
CA ILE A 201 -13.19 -12.14 -0.30
C ILE A 201 -13.47 -10.69 -0.69
N VAL A 202 -13.00 -9.73 0.11
CA VAL A 202 -13.05 -8.31 -0.20
C VAL A 202 -11.63 -7.73 -0.10
N SER A 203 -11.18 -7.01 -1.13
CA SER A 203 -9.88 -6.34 -1.16
C SER A 203 -10.04 -4.83 -1.26
N LEU A 204 -9.43 -4.10 -0.32
CA LEU A 204 -9.44 -2.64 -0.28
C LEU A 204 -8.30 -2.08 -1.13
N ASN A 205 -8.65 -1.27 -2.15
CA ASN A 205 -7.72 -0.64 -3.08
C ASN A 205 -8.12 0.83 -3.37
N CYS A 206 -8.94 1.41 -2.50
CA CYS A 206 -9.42 2.78 -2.59
C CYS A 206 -8.54 3.75 -1.79
N PRO A 207 -8.56 5.07 -2.12
CA PRO A 207 -7.86 6.07 -1.34
C PRO A 207 -8.51 6.30 0.02
N LEU A 208 -7.71 6.78 0.98
CA LEU A 208 -8.21 7.31 2.24
C LEU A 208 -8.69 8.76 2.01
N THR A 209 -9.94 9.01 2.36
CA THR A 209 -10.61 10.31 2.33
C THR A 209 -11.44 10.48 3.60
N SER A 210 -12.05 11.65 3.81
CA SER A 210 -13.03 11.83 4.90
C SER A 210 -14.17 10.80 4.86
N ASN A 211 -14.62 10.43 3.66
CA ASN A 211 -15.72 9.47 3.48
C ASN A 211 -15.30 8.01 3.61
N THR A 212 -14.03 7.70 3.47
CA THR A 212 -13.50 6.33 3.56
C THR A 212 -12.74 6.07 4.86
N ASN A 213 -12.57 7.08 5.71
CA ASN A 213 -11.95 6.90 7.02
C ASN A 213 -12.83 6.02 7.91
N GLN A 214 -12.29 4.87 8.33
CA GLN A 214 -12.96 3.86 9.16
C GLN A 214 -14.35 3.42 8.62
N PHE A 215 -14.51 3.42 7.29
CA PHE A 215 -15.79 3.01 6.69
C PHE A 215 -16.04 1.50 6.78
N ILE A 216 -14.96 0.72 7.01
CA ILE A 216 -15.06 -0.69 7.41
C ILE A 216 -15.07 -0.72 8.94
N ASN A 217 -16.25 -0.85 9.50
CA ASN A 217 -16.53 -0.77 10.93
C ASN A 217 -17.49 -1.89 11.38
N LYS A 218 -17.79 -1.92 12.65
CA LYS A 218 -18.66 -2.95 13.27
C LYS A 218 -20.02 -3.07 12.59
N GLU A 219 -20.64 -1.95 12.18
CA GLU A 219 -21.95 -1.98 11.53
C GLU A 219 -21.90 -2.73 10.19
N LEU A 220 -20.93 -2.41 9.33
CA LEU A 220 -20.74 -3.09 8.07
C LEU A 220 -20.34 -4.55 8.26
N LEU A 221 -19.42 -4.82 9.20
CA LEU A 221 -18.93 -6.18 9.50
C LEU A 221 -20.05 -7.08 10.01
N SER A 222 -20.97 -6.58 10.81
CA SER A 222 -22.12 -7.37 11.32
C SER A 222 -23.04 -7.88 10.23
N GLN A 223 -23.05 -7.23 9.07
CA GLN A 223 -23.86 -7.61 7.90
C GLN A 223 -23.06 -8.49 6.91
N SER A 224 -21.78 -8.72 7.16
CA SER A 224 -20.93 -9.45 6.22
C SER A 224 -21.25 -10.95 6.22
N LYS A 225 -20.90 -11.59 5.11
CA LYS A 225 -20.89 -13.05 5.03
C LYS A 225 -19.96 -13.60 6.10
N ARG A 226 -20.45 -14.54 6.92
CA ARG A 226 -19.62 -15.17 7.96
C ARG A 226 -18.41 -15.87 7.33
N GLY A 227 -17.23 -15.65 7.90
CA GLY A 227 -15.98 -16.19 7.38
C GLY A 227 -15.38 -15.40 6.21
N LEU A 228 -15.86 -14.17 5.95
CA LEU A 228 -15.30 -13.26 4.94
C LEU A 228 -13.79 -13.08 5.15
N ILE A 229 -13.01 -13.14 4.07
CA ILE A 229 -11.59 -12.77 4.06
C ILE A 229 -11.49 -11.31 3.60
N LEU A 230 -10.86 -10.46 4.42
CA LEU A 230 -10.65 -9.05 4.12
C LEU A 230 -9.17 -8.78 3.88
N LEU A 231 -8.84 -8.15 2.73
CA LEU A 231 -7.47 -7.75 2.37
C LEU A 231 -7.36 -6.23 2.37
N ASN A 232 -6.30 -5.68 2.97
CA ASN A 232 -6.03 -4.24 2.98
C ASN A 232 -4.55 -3.95 2.69
N THR A 233 -4.23 -3.67 1.45
CA THR A 233 -2.92 -3.18 1.01
C THR A 233 -2.98 -1.69 0.59
N ALA A 234 -4.00 -0.96 1.04
CA ALA A 234 -4.23 0.43 0.68
C ALA A 234 -3.83 1.41 1.79
N ARG A 235 -4.69 1.59 2.81
CA ARG A 235 -4.42 2.47 3.97
C ARG A 235 -5.03 1.86 5.24
N GLY A 236 -4.30 1.90 6.35
CA GLY A 236 -4.75 1.34 7.63
C GLY A 236 -6.03 1.98 8.14
N ARG A 237 -6.16 3.29 8.04
CA ARG A 237 -7.33 4.05 8.48
C ARG A 237 -8.61 3.84 7.66
N LEU A 238 -8.62 2.99 6.66
CA LEU A 238 -9.85 2.55 5.99
C LEU A 238 -10.70 1.65 6.89
N VAL A 239 -10.09 1.00 7.87
CA VAL A 239 -10.77 0.11 8.81
C VAL A 239 -10.73 0.66 10.23
N ASN A 240 -11.71 0.30 11.05
CA ASN A 240 -11.58 0.39 12.50
C ASN A 240 -10.87 -0.87 13.01
N GLU A 241 -9.65 -0.75 13.50
CA GLU A 241 -8.79 -1.89 13.86
C GLU A 241 -9.36 -2.71 15.02
N GLN A 242 -10.03 -2.06 15.99
CA GLN A 242 -10.68 -2.77 17.08
C GLN A 242 -11.87 -3.61 16.59
N ASP A 243 -12.70 -3.04 15.72
CA ASP A 243 -13.86 -3.74 15.15
C ASP A 243 -13.43 -4.95 14.30
N ILE A 244 -12.31 -4.83 13.56
CA ILE A 244 -11.71 -5.95 12.83
C ILE A 244 -11.25 -7.04 13.79
N ALA A 245 -10.51 -6.68 14.86
CA ALA A 245 -10.01 -7.64 15.84
C ALA A 245 -11.15 -8.37 16.55
N ASP A 246 -12.24 -7.69 16.86
CA ASP A 246 -13.42 -8.30 17.48
C ASP A 246 -14.14 -9.22 16.50
N ALA A 247 -14.31 -8.83 15.23
CA ALA A 247 -14.91 -9.66 14.18
C ALA A 247 -14.08 -10.92 13.86
N LEU A 248 -12.76 -10.88 14.04
CA LEU A 248 -11.90 -12.05 13.95
C LEU A 248 -12.10 -13.00 15.14
N ARG A 249 -12.22 -12.46 16.37
CA ARG A 249 -12.40 -13.27 17.59
C ARG A 249 -13.75 -13.99 17.62
N ASP A 250 -14.80 -13.36 17.11
CA ASP A 250 -16.14 -13.98 17.05
C ASP A 250 -16.39 -14.80 15.76
N GLY A 251 -15.41 -14.83 14.85
CA GLY A 251 -15.43 -15.59 13.60
C GLY A 251 -16.38 -14.99 12.54
N GLN A 252 -16.79 -13.74 12.66
CA GLN A 252 -17.48 -13.01 11.62
C GLN A 252 -16.58 -12.81 10.41
N LEU A 253 -15.32 -12.40 10.65
CA LEU A 253 -14.24 -12.48 9.67
C LEU A 253 -13.49 -13.82 9.79
N GLY A 254 -13.24 -14.47 8.67
CA GLY A 254 -12.39 -15.66 8.58
C GLY A 254 -10.90 -15.33 8.67
N ALA A 255 -10.49 -14.20 8.05
CA ALA A 255 -9.16 -13.65 8.14
C ALA A 255 -9.14 -12.16 7.79
N TYR A 256 -8.17 -11.45 8.34
CA TYR A 256 -7.78 -10.10 7.91
C TYR A 256 -6.30 -10.09 7.54
N CYS A 257 -6.01 -9.71 6.30
CA CYS A 257 -4.64 -9.59 5.82
C CYS A 257 -4.36 -8.14 5.48
N CYS A 258 -3.36 -7.54 6.08
CA CYS A 258 -3.02 -6.16 5.79
C CYS A 258 -1.51 -5.93 5.72
N ASP A 259 -1.15 -4.95 4.89
CA ASP A 259 0.23 -4.44 4.81
C ASP A 259 0.35 -3.05 5.47
N VAL A 260 -0.76 -2.54 5.98
CA VAL A 260 -0.86 -1.16 6.49
C VAL A 260 -1.67 -1.13 7.78
N LEU A 261 -1.29 -0.23 8.69
CA LEU A 261 -1.99 0.02 9.95
C LEU A 261 -2.34 1.51 10.10
N SER A 262 -3.23 1.83 11.02
CA SER A 262 -3.70 3.20 11.27
C SER A 262 -2.59 4.13 11.75
N GLN A 263 -1.64 3.58 12.49
CA GLN A 263 -0.38 4.19 12.91
C GLN A 263 0.78 3.29 12.50
N GLU A 264 1.81 3.88 11.90
CA GLU A 264 3.01 3.19 11.41
C GLU A 264 4.28 3.94 11.83
N PRO A 265 5.19 3.30 12.60
CA PRO A 265 5.09 1.97 13.21
C PRO A 265 3.93 1.85 14.21
N PRO A 266 3.33 0.64 14.37
CA PRO A 266 2.23 0.43 15.30
C PRO A 266 2.68 0.51 16.77
N MET A 267 1.74 0.86 17.64
CA MET A 267 1.92 0.67 19.07
C MET A 267 1.89 -0.82 19.42
N ALA A 268 2.61 -1.20 20.48
CA ALA A 268 2.73 -2.62 20.87
C ALA A 268 1.39 -3.27 21.29
N ASP A 269 0.43 -2.47 21.70
CA ASP A 269 -0.92 -2.86 22.10
C ASP A 269 -1.96 -2.81 20.96
N ASN A 270 -1.53 -2.57 19.71
CA ASN A 270 -2.44 -2.58 18.57
C ASN A 270 -3.19 -3.92 18.51
N PRO A 271 -4.55 -3.92 18.50
CA PRO A 271 -5.36 -5.11 18.64
C PRO A 271 -5.16 -6.14 17.53
N LEU A 272 -4.71 -5.72 16.34
CA LEU A 272 -4.46 -6.61 15.20
C LEU A 272 -3.20 -7.44 15.36
N LEU A 273 -2.23 -7.00 16.16
CA LEU A 273 -0.98 -7.74 16.37
C LEU A 273 -1.18 -9.03 17.19
N SER A 274 -2.29 -9.12 17.93
CA SER A 274 -2.65 -10.29 18.76
C SER A 274 -3.96 -10.97 18.35
N ALA A 275 -4.70 -10.43 17.39
CA ALA A 275 -5.96 -11.01 16.94
C ALA A 275 -5.72 -12.33 16.18
N PRO A 276 -6.56 -13.36 16.37
CA PRO A 276 -6.47 -14.61 15.62
C PRO A 276 -6.73 -14.32 14.12
N ASN A 277 -6.04 -15.05 13.24
CA ASN A 277 -6.18 -14.90 11.77
C ASN A 277 -5.95 -13.47 11.23
N ALA A 278 -5.29 -12.61 11.99
CA ALA A 278 -4.75 -11.35 11.49
C ALA A 278 -3.34 -11.60 10.93
N HIS A 279 -3.14 -11.27 9.67
CA HIS A 279 -1.87 -11.42 8.96
C HIS A 279 -1.36 -10.04 8.57
N VAL A 280 -0.44 -9.49 9.36
CA VAL A 280 0.07 -8.12 9.21
C VAL A 280 1.48 -8.17 8.64
N THR A 281 1.73 -7.46 7.52
CA THR A 281 3.07 -7.21 7.00
C THR A 281 3.43 -5.73 7.20
N PRO A 282 4.72 -5.39 7.38
CA PRO A 282 5.13 -4.06 7.85
C PRO A 282 5.29 -3.04 6.70
N HIS A 283 4.21 -2.78 5.95
CA HIS A 283 4.12 -1.81 4.85
C HIS A 283 5.20 -2.04 3.77
N ILE A 284 5.32 -3.29 3.31
CA ILE A 284 6.32 -3.74 2.33
C ILE A 284 5.72 -4.18 0.99
N ALA A 285 4.41 -4.06 0.79
CA ALA A 285 3.76 -4.45 -0.46
C ALA A 285 4.36 -3.76 -1.69
N TRP A 286 4.93 -2.58 -1.52
CA TRP A 286 5.59 -1.79 -2.55
C TRP A 286 7.10 -2.06 -2.68
N ALA A 287 7.74 -2.73 -1.72
CA ALA A 287 9.18 -2.68 -1.48
C ALA A 287 10.02 -3.68 -2.29
N THR A 288 9.47 -4.28 -3.36
CA THR A 288 10.27 -5.15 -4.23
C THR A 288 11.39 -4.35 -4.90
N THR A 289 12.51 -5.00 -5.21
CA THR A 289 13.66 -4.37 -5.88
C THR A 289 13.25 -3.66 -7.16
N GLU A 290 12.37 -4.30 -7.96
CA GLU A 290 11.88 -3.75 -9.22
C GLU A 290 10.98 -2.53 -9.02
N ALA A 291 10.15 -2.52 -7.97
CA ALA A 291 9.30 -1.37 -7.65
C ALA A 291 10.13 -0.19 -7.14
N ARG A 292 11.14 -0.46 -6.30
CA ARG A 292 12.07 0.56 -5.81
C ARG A 292 12.95 1.12 -6.94
N GLN A 293 13.39 0.30 -7.89
CA GLN A 293 14.06 0.78 -9.09
C GLN A 293 13.14 1.69 -9.92
N ARG A 294 11.87 1.31 -10.09
CA ARG A 294 10.90 2.19 -10.78
C ARG A 294 10.67 3.53 -10.06
N ILE A 295 10.74 3.58 -8.72
CA ILE A 295 10.72 4.87 -8.01
C ILE A 295 11.91 5.72 -8.46
N ILE A 296 13.12 5.18 -8.44
CA ILE A 296 14.35 5.88 -8.86
C ILE A 296 14.18 6.41 -10.29
N ASP A 297 13.74 5.55 -11.21
CA ASP A 297 13.55 5.91 -12.63
C ASP A 297 12.52 7.05 -12.80
N LEU A 298 11.41 6.99 -12.04
CA LEU A 298 10.37 8.02 -12.06
C LEU A 298 10.85 9.35 -11.46
N LEU A 299 11.63 9.31 -10.39
CA LEU A 299 12.23 10.50 -9.80
C LEU A 299 13.20 11.17 -10.80
N ILE A 300 14.02 10.39 -11.50
CA ILE A 300 14.91 10.87 -12.55
C ILE A 300 14.13 11.50 -13.70
N ASP A 301 13.05 10.84 -14.19
CA ASP A 301 12.19 11.40 -15.23
C ASP A 301 11.45 12.67 -14.77
N ASN A 302 11.01 12.72 -13.50
CA ASN A 302 10.42 13.94 -12.93
C ASN A 302 11.40 15.11 -12.90
N ILE A 303 12.63 14.89 -12.41
CA ILE A 303 13.68 15.91 -12.37
C ILE A 303 14.02 16.39 -13.79
N LYS A 304 14.25 15.45 -14.72
CA LYS A 304 14.55 15.78 -16.10
C LYS A 304 13.43 16.62 -16.74
N SER A 305 12.18 16.17 -16.60
CA SER A 305 11.02 16.88 -17.16
C SER A 305 10.81 18.27 -16.55
N PHE A 306 11.12 18.46 -15.27
CA PHE A 306 11.12 19.76 -14.62
C PHE A 306 12.21 20.67 -15.22
N LEU A 307 13.44 20.17 -15.40
CA LEU A 307 14.55 20.94 -16.01
C LEU A 307 14.27 21.32 -17.47
N ASP A 308 13.54 20.47 -18.20
CA ASP A 308 13.10 20.72 -19.58
C ASP A 308 11.89 21.69 -19.64
N GLY A 309 11.43 22.26 -18.51
CA GLY A 309 10.28 23.17 -18.42
C GLY A 309 8.92 22.50 -18.63
N LYS A 310 8.82 21.18 -18.56
CA LYS A 310 7.60 20.39 -18.78
C LYS A 310 7.40 19.35 -17.66
N PRO A 311 7.22 19.79 -16.41
CA PRO A 311 7.13 18.88 -15.28
C PRO A 311 5.97 17.88 -15.44
N LYS A 312 6.22 16.63 -15.10
CA LYS A 312 5.26 15.51 -15.18
C LYS A 312 4.77 15.09 -13.79
N ARG A 313 3.66 14.35 -13.74
CA ARG A 313 3.08 13.76 -12.51
C ARG A 313 2.88 14.81 -11.41
N LEU A 314 2.47 16.00 -11.80
CA LEU A 314 2.16 17.08 -10.87
C LEU A 314 0.96 16.71 -10.00
N VAL A 315 1.02 17.10 -8.73
CA VAL A 315 -0.04 16.89 -7.72
C VAL A 315 -0.56 18.22 -7.14
N ASN A 316 -0.01 19.37 -7.60
CA ASN A 316 -0.45 20.72 -7.22
C ASN A 316 -0.63 21.66 -8.40
#